data_9b3cfc96cb0655b97d65e4cf0eebb5dc
#
_entry.id   9b3cfc96cb0655b97d65e4cf0eebb5dc
#
_cell.length_a   1.000
_cell.length_b   1.000
_cell.length_c   1.000
_cell.angle_alpha   90.00
_cell.angle_beta   90.00
_cell.angle_gamma   90.00
#
_symmetry.space_group_name_H-M   'P 1'
#
loop_
_entity.id
_entity.type
_entity.pdbx_description
1 polymer ?
#
loop_
_entity_poly.entity_id
_entity_poly.type
_entity_poly.pdbx_seq_one_letter_code
_entity_poly.pdbx_strand_id
1 'polypeptide(L)'
;MAYGTTLSQRATSLLDTVAPKGGLVTAAAAAVLGSALLAVSAKVQVPFWPVPMTMQSMVVILLGMAYGSRLATATVLLYLLEGLAGLPVFAGAGAGPAYMAGPTAGYLLGFVLAAGVTGWLAERGWDRSPAKAVAALALGHALLFVPGVAWLAVLFGAEKAIAVGLTPFLAATVLKTALGAAIMQAAWTVVTRRSRV
;
A
#
# COMPACT_ATOMS: atom_id res chain seq x y z
N MET A 1 0.09 -14.01 -46.01
CA MET A 1 0.38 -12.80 -45.18
C MET A 1 -0.41 -12.94 -43.90
N ALA A 2 0.25 -13.36 -42.82
CA ALA A 2 -0.38 -13.52 -41.49
C ALA A 2 -0.17 -12.22 -40.69
N TYR A 3 -1.22 -11.45 -40.50
CA TYR A 3 -1.22 -10.34 -39.55
C TYR A 3 -1.21 -10.92 -38.15
N GLY A 4 -0.01 -11.02 -37.58
CA GLY A 4 0.15 -11.27 -36.16
C GLY A 4 -0.33 -10.06 -35.41
N THR A 5 -1.54 -10.11 -34.88
CA THR A 5 -2.02 -9.20 -33.85
C THR A 5 -1.19 -9.43 -32.59
N THR A 6 -0.14 -8.66 -32.44
CA THR A 6 0.52 -8.49 -31.14
C THR A 6 -0.46 -7.79 -30.21
N LEU A 7 -1.30 -8.57 -29.53
CA LEU A 7 -1.98 -8.11 -28.32
C LEU A 7 -0.87 -7.68 -27.36
N SER A 8 -0.70 -6.37 -27.21
CA SER A 8 0.11 -5.80 -26.15
C SER A 8 -0.35 -6.46 -24.86
N GLN A 9 0.45 -7.40 -24.34
CA GLN A 9 0.20 -8.03 -23.06
C GLN A 9 0.34 -6.91 -22.02
N ARG A 10 -0.77 -6.28 -21.64
CA ARG A 10 -0.80 -5.45 -20.45
C ARG A 10 -0.29 -6.32 -19.31
N ALA A 11 0.76 -5.88 -18.65
CA ALA A 11 1.28 -6.60 -17.51
C ALA A 11 0.14 -6.69 -16.48
N THR A 12 -0.38 -7.90 -16.27
CA THR A 12 -1.46 -8.18 -15.33
C THR A 12 -0.92 -8.10 -13.91
N SER A 13 -1.75 -7.71 -12.94
CA SER A 13 -1.38 -7.73 -11.53
C SER A 13 -1.11 -9.16 -11.04
N LEU A 14 -0.48 -9.31 -9.88
CA LEU A 14 -0.28 -10.62 -9.26
C LEU A 14 -1.63 -11.33 -9.04
N LEU A 15 -2.65 -10.60 -8.57
CA LEU A 15 -3.99 -11.12 -8.35
C LEU A 15 -4.63 -11.63 -9.66
N ASP A 16 -4.53 -10.86 -10.75
CA ASP A 16 -5.06 -11.28 -12.06
C ASP A 16 -4.39 -12.55 -12.56
N THR A 17 -3.12 -12.75 -12.21
CA THR A 17 -2.37 -13.95 -12.59
C THR A 17 -2.82 -15.17 -11.78
N VAL A 18 -3.14 -14.98 -10.50
CA VAL A 18 -3.60 -16.07 -9.60
C VAL A 18 -5.08 -16.37 -9.81
N ALA A 19 -5.89 -15.39 -10.13
CA ALA A 19 -7.35 -15.50 -10.33
C ALA A 19 -7.79 -14.90 -11.68
N PRO A 20 -7.36 -15.46 -12.82
CA PRO A 20 -7.55 -14.86 -14.15
C PRO A 20 -9.02 -14.76 -14.59
N LYS A 21 -9.93 -15.49 -13.95
CA LYS A 21 -11.38 -15.45 -14.19
C LYS A 21 -12.13 -14.78 -13.04
N GLY A 22 -11.43 -14.05 -12.17
CA GLY A 22 -12.01 -13.37 -11.03
C GLY A 22 -13.01 -12.29 -11.47
N GLY A 23 -14.29 -12.51 -11.16
CA GLY A 23 -15.34 -11.52 -11.37
C GLY A 23 -15.46 -10.56 -10.18
N LEU A 24 -16.58 -9.83 -10.14
CA LEU A 24 -16.87 -8.86 -9.08
C LEU A 24 -16.79 -9.46 -7.66
N VAL A 25 -17.22 -10.73 -7.50
CA VAL A 25 -17.17 -11.44 -6.20
C VAL A 25 -15.72 -11.62 -5.74
N THR A 26 -14.81 -12.02 -6.64
CA THR A 26 -13.38 -12.17 -6.34
C THR A 26 -12.75 -10.83 -5.97
N ALA A 27 -13.08 -9.77 -6.70
CA ALA A 27 -12.59 -8.42 -6.41
C ALA A 27 -13.10 -7.92 -5.05
N ALA A 28 -14.38 -8.13 -4.74
CA ALA A 28 -14.96 -7.78 -3.46
C ALA A 28 -14.33 -8.56 -2.30
N ALA A 29 -14.15 -9.88 -2.45
CA ALA A 29 -13.47 -10.70 -1.46
C ALA A 29 -12.02 -10.25 -1.25
N ALA A 30 -11.28 -9.95 -2.32
CA ALA A 30 -9.93 -9.43 -2.22
C ALA A 30 -9.88 -8.07 -1.52
N ALA A 31 -10.84 -7.17 -1.80
CA ALA A 31 -10.92 -5.87 -1.12
C ALA A 31 -11.16 -6.03 0.39
N VAL A 32 -12.09 -6.90 0.80
CA VAL A 32 -12.37 -7.17 2.21
C VAL A 32 -11.16 -7.82 2.91
N LEU A 33 -10.53 -8.80 2.27
CA LEU A 33 -9.32 -9.44 2.82
C LEU A 33 -8.15 -8.45 2.93
N GLY A 34 -7.99 -7.58 1.93
CA GLY A 34 -6.98 -6.54 1.93
C GLY A 34 -7.23 -5.49 3.01
N SER A 35 -8.48 -5.07 3.22
CA SER A 35 -8.87 -4.17 4.30
C SER A 35 -8.60 -4.80 5.67
N ALA A 36 -8.99 -6.06 5.87
CA ALA A 36 -8.69 -6.79 7.10
C ALA A 36 -7.18 -6.90 7.36
N LEU A 37 -6.38 -7.16 6.31
CA LEU A 37 -4.92 -7.18 6.41
C LEU A 37 -4.35 -5.81 6.81
N LEU A 38 -4.89 -4.71 6.27
CA LEU A 38 -4.53 -3.36 6.70
C LEU A 38 -4.86 -3.13 8.17
N ALA A 39 -6.05 -3.54 8.62
CA ALA A 39 -6.46 -3.42 10.01
C ALA A 39 -5.54 -4.22 10.96
N VAL A 40 -5.19 -5.45 10.62
CA VAL A 40 -4.23 -6.26 11.39
C VAL A 40 -2.85 -5.62 11.40
N SER A 41 -2.35 -5.15 10.25
CA SER A 41 -1.05 -4.49 10.14
C SER A 41 -0.95 -3.17 10.92
N ALA A 42 -2.09 -2.51 11.16
CA ALA A 42 -2.18 -1.33 12.02
C ALA A 42 -1.90 -1.65 13.49
N LYS A 43 -2.17 -2.88 13.93
CA LYS A 43 -1.93 -3.33 15.31
C LYS A 43 -0.47 -3.72 15.55
N VAL A 44 0.28 -4.00 14.49
CA VAL A 44 1.73 -4.23 14.56
C VAL A 44 2.42 -2.86 14.51
N GLN A 45 2.67 -2.28 15.68
CA GLN A 45 3.14 -0.90 15.79
C GLN A 45 4.17 -0.70 16.89
N VAL A 46 5.02 0.32 16.69
CA VAL A 46 5.81 0.96 17.75
C VAL A 46 5.11 2.26 18.09
N PRO A 47 4.73 2.48 19.36
CA PRO A 47 3.96 3.64 19.76
C PRO A 47 4.85 4.90 19.80
N PHE A 48 4.93 5.63 18.70
CA PHE A 48 5.46 6.98 18.64
C PHE A 48 4.33 8.01 18.77
N TRP A 49 4.65 9.16 19.28
CA TRP A 49 3.74 10.29 19.31
C TRP A 49 4.30 11.43 18.45
N PRO A 50 3.49 12.14 17.64
CA PRO A 50 2.02 12.02 17.50
C PRO A 50 1.57 10.98 16.47
N VAL A 51 2.47 10.33 15.75
CA VAL A 51 2.17 9.36 14.70
C VAL A 51 2.81 8.02 15.05
N PRO A 52 2.03 6.94 15.24
CA PRO A 52 2.58 5.61 15.52
C PRO A 52 3.26 5.03 14.27
N MET A 53 4.34 4.31 14.46
CA MET A 53 5.01 3.56 13.41
C MET A 53 4.34 2.18 13.27
N THR A 54 3.62 1.94 12.18
CA THR A 54 2.90 0.67 11.92
C THR A 54 3.49 -0.09 10.76
N MET A 55 3.15 -1.37 10.62
CA MET A 55 3.46 -2.15 9.40
C MET A 55 2.58 -1.77 8.20
N GLN A 56 1.55 -0.96 8.39
CA GLN A 56 0.58 -0.58 7.35
C GLN A 56 1.21 0.01 6.10
N SER A 57 2.21 0.90 6.25
CA SER A 57 2.84 1.57 5.11
C SER A 57 3.39 0.57 4.09
N MET A 58 4.02 -0.51 4.55
CA MET A 58 4.49 -1.58 3.66
C MET A 58 3.31 -2.37 3.06
N VAL A 59 2.31 -2.70 3.86
CA VAL A 59 1.15 -3.49 3.41
C VAL A 59 0.34 -2.74 2.36
N VAL A 60 0.11 -1.43 2.54
CA VAL A 60 -0.55 -0.57 1.53
C VAL A 60 0.14 -0.65 0.18
N ILE A 61 1.47 -0.50 0.18
CA ILE A 61 2.27 -0.52 -1.05
C ILE A 61 2.26 -1.91 -1.69
N LEU A 62 2.39 -2.98 -0.88
CA LEU A 62 2.32 -4.36 -1.36
C LEU A 62 0.94 -4.71 -1.93
N LEU A 63 -0.15 -4.23 -1.31
CA LEU A 63 -1.49 -4.38 -1.87
C LEU A 63 -1.61 -3.63 -3.21
N GLY A 64 -1.03 -2.42 -3.30
CA GLY A 64 -0.91 -1.71 -4.56
C GLY A 64 -0.31 -2.59 -5.65
N MET A 65 0.87 -3.13 -5.38
CA MET A 65 1.60 -3.96 -6.33
C MET A 65 0.89 -5.28 -6.66
N ALA A 66 0.24 -5.90 -5.67
CA ALA A 66 -0.43 -7.20 -5.85
C ALA A 66 -1.79 -7.11 -6.54
N TYR A 67 -2.58 -6.07 -6.25
CA TYR A 67 -3.96 -5.92 -6.73
C TYR A 67 -4.10 -5.04 -7.96
N GLY A 68 -3.07 -4.25 -8.29
CA GLY A 68 -3.15 -3.20 -9.30
C GLY A 68 -3.83 -1.94 -8.78
N SER A 69 -3.77 -0.88 -9.59
CA SER A 69 -4.12 0.47 -9.17
C SER A 69 -5.57 0.62 -8.70
N ARG A 70 -6.52 0.09 -9.47
CA ARG A 70 -7.96 0.28 -9.20
C ARG A 70 -8.42 -0.46 -7.94
N LEU A 71 -8.11 -1.75 -7.85
CA LEU A 71 -8.58 -2.58 -6.75
C LEU A 71 -7.87 -2.21 -5.44
N ALA A 72 -6.57 -1.93 -5.48
CA ALA A 72 -5.83 -1.50 -4.30
C ALA A 72 -6.34 -0.16 -3.75
N THR A 73 -6.60 0.82 -4.64
CA THR A 73 -7.20 2.10 -4.23
C THR A 73 -8.57 1.87 -3.60
N ALA A 74 -9.43 1.04 -4.22
CA ALA A 74 -10.74 0.70 -3.67
C ALA A 74 -10.62 0.00 -2.30
N THR A 75 -9.65 -0.90 -2.13
CA THR A 75 -9.37 -1.59 -0.86
C THR A 75 -8.97 -0.62 0.24
N VAL A 76 -8.08 0.33 -0.07
CA VAL A 76 -7.67 1.36 0.91
C VAL A 76 -8.82 2.29 1.24
N LEU A 77 -9.62 2.70 0.26
CA LEU A 77 -10.82 3.52 0.52
C LEU A 77 -11.83 2.77 1.38
N LEU A 78 -12.07 1.47 1.14
CA LEU A 78 -12.91 0.62 1.99
C LEU A 78 -12.39 0.64 3.44
N TYR A 79 -11.10 0.38 3.65
CA TYR A 79 -10.47 0.44 4.97
C TYR A 79 -10.66 1.80 5.66
N LEU A 80 -10.51 2.91 4.93
CA LEU A 80 -10.74 4.25 5.49
C LEU A 80 -12.20 4.48 5.85
N LEU A 81 -13.14 3.98 5.03
CA LEU A 81 -14.58 4.07 5.31
C LEU A 81 -14.98 3.23 6.53
N GLU A 82 -14.41 2.04 6.69
CA GLU A 82 -14.59 1.21 7.88
C GLU A 82 -14.16 1.97 9.15
N GLY A 83 -12.97 2.58 9.12
CA GLY A 83 -12.46 3.40 10.21
C GLY A 83 -13.30 4.64 10.46
N LEU A 84 -13.75 5.34 9.41
CA LEU A 84 -14.64 6.49 9.51
C LEU A 84 -15.99 6.13 10.15
N ALA A 85 -16.53 4.94 9.81
CA ALA A 85 -17.76 4.40 10.38
C ALA A 85 -17.64 3.99 11.87
N GLY A 86 -16.43 4.10 12.45
CA GLY A 86 -16.21 3.83 13.87
C GLY A 86 -15.65 2.43 14.17
N LEU A 87 -15.33 1.62 13.16
CA LEU A 87 -14.64 0.37 13.40
C LEU A 87 -13.20 0.65 13.84
N PRO A 88 -12.67 -0.01 14.89
CA PRO A 88 -11.34 0.25 15.44
C PRO A 88 -10.23 -0.39 14.58
N VAL A 89 -10.21 -0.03 13.29
CA VAL A 89 -9.27 -0.58 12.29
C VAL A 89 -7.96 0.19 12.21
N PHE A 90 -7.90 1.42 12.71
CA PHE A 90 -6.68 2.24 12.73
C PHE A 90 -5.69 1.82 13.82
N ALA A 91 -4.54 2.49 13.89
CA ALA A 91 -3.50 2.21 14.88
C ALA A 91 -4.04 2.35 16.31
N GLY A 92 -3.61 1.47 17.21
CA GLY A 92 -4.17 1.37 18.56
C GLY A 92 -5.66 1.02 18.53
N ALA A 93 -6.48 1.78 19.23
CA ALA A 93 -7.95 1.70 19.20
C ALA A 93 -8.57 2.79 18.30
N GLY A 94 -7.78 3.34 17.37
CA GLY A 94 -8.20 4.49 16.54
C GLY A 94 -9.38 4.18 15.64
N ALA A 95 -10.38 5.08 15.67
CA ALA A 95 -11.58 5.01 14.85
C ALA A 95 -12.26 6.39 14.76
N GLY A 96 -13.16 6.51 13.79
CA GLY A 96 -14.07 7.64 13.65
C GLY A 96 -13.46 8.89 13.03
N PRO A 97 -14.29 9.93 12.83
CA PRO A 97 -13.89 11.18 12.17
C PRO A 97 -12.78 11.94 12.93
N ALA A 98 -12.79 11.88 14.26
CA ALA A 98 -11.79 12.55 15.09
C ALA A 98 -10.37 12.00 14.85
N TYR A 99 -10.23 10.68 14.68
CA TYR A 99 -8.95 10.07 14.32
C TYR A 99 -8.50 10.49 12.91
N MET A 100 -9.44 10.51 11.98
CA MET A 100 -9.16 10.89 10.59
C MET A 100 -8.79 12.38 10.41
N ALA A 101 -9.21 13.25 11.34
CA ALA A 101 -8.80 14.65 11.39
C ALA A 101 -7.53 14.88 12.25
N GLY A 102 -7.03 13.84 12.89
CA GLY A 102 -5.86 13.90 13.76
C GLY A 102 -4.52 13.96 13.02
N PRO A 103 -3.40 13.84 13.75
CA PRO A 103 -2.04 13.95 13.17
C PRO A 103 -1.74 12.94 12.06
N THR A 104 -2.44 11.81 12.01
CA THR A 104 -2.25 10.77 10.98
C THR A 104 -3.01 11.02 9.68
N ALA A 105 -3.88 12.04 9.62
CA ALA A 105 -4.78 12.29 8.47
C ALA A 105 -4.03 12.37 7.13
N GLY A 106 -2.94 13.11 7.07
CA GLY A 106 -2.14 13.24 5.86
C GLY A 106 -1.54 11.91 5.39
N TYR A 107 -1.13 11.03 6.32
CA TYR A 107 -0.64 9.70 5.99
C TYR A 107 -1.75 8.79 5.46
N LEU A 108 -2.97 8.90 6.01
CA LEU A 108 -4.13 8.15 5.50
C LEU A 108 -4.47 8.56 4.06
N LEU A 109 -4.39 9.84 3.73
CA LEU A 109 -4.48 10.32 2.35
C LEU A 109 -3.34 9.75 1.49
N GLY A 110 -2.13 9.75 2.03
CA GLY A 110 -0.94 9.15 1.40
C GLY A 110 -1.12 7.66 1.09
N PHE A 111 -1.87 6.90 1.89
CA PHE A 111 -2.18 5.49 1.63
C PHE A 111 -2.92 5.31 0.30
N VAL A 112 -3.90 6.15 0.03
CA VAL A 112 -4.67 6.11 -1.22
C VAL A 112 -3.76 6.38 -2.43
N LEU A 113 -2.91 7.42 -2.32
CA LEU A 113 -1.95 7.77 -3.37
C LEU A 113 -0.92 6.67 -3.61
N ALA A 114 -0.34 6.15 -2.53
CA ALA A 114 0.66 5.09 -2.61
C ALA A 114 0.09 3.82 -3.24
N ALA A 115 -1.09 3.35 -2.81
CA ALA A 115 -1.73 2.17 -3.37
C ALA A 115 -2.02 2.35 -4.87
N GLY A 116 -2.56 3.49 -5.28
CA GLY A 116 -2.87 3.79 -6.67
C GLY A 116 -1.62 3.81 -7.56
N VAL A 117 -0.60 4.56 -7.14
CA VAL A 117 0.64 4.72 -7.94
C VAL A 117 1.46 3.45 -7.97
N THR A 118 1.65 2.75 -6.86
CA THR A 118 2.42 1.50 -6.86
C THR A 118 1.70 0.39 -7.61
N GLY A 119 0.37 0.36 -7.57
CA GLY A 119 -0.44 -0.51 -8.41
C GLY A 119 -0.27 -0.21 -9.90
N TRP A 120 -0.29 1.07 -10.27
CA TRP A 120 -0.05 1.50 -11.64
C TRP A 120 1.36 1.15 -12.16
N LEU A 121 2.38 1.21 -11.30
CA LEU A 121 3.74 0.75 -11.62
C LEU A 121 3.80 -0.77 -11.78
N ALA A 122 3.13 -1.52 -10.92
CA ALA A 122 3.06 -2.99 -11.00
C ALA A 122 2.37 -3.45 -12.30
N GLU A 123 1.28 -2.80 -12.72
CA GLU A 123 0.63 -3.03 -14.01
C GLU A 123 1.56 -2.80 -15.22
N ARG A 124 2.73 -2.18 -14.99
CA ARG A 124 3.81 -1.99 -15.96
C ARG A 124 5.01 -2.91 -15.73
N GLY A 125 4.84 -3.91 -14.86
CA GLY A 125 5.84 -4.92 -14.58
C GLY A 125 6.99 -4.45 -13.65
N TRP A 126 6.80 -3.36 -12.89
CA TRP A 126 7.83 -2.90 -11.95
C TRP A 126 7.98 -3.85 -10.76
N ASP A 127 6.96 -4.59 -10.42
CA ASP A 127 6.90 -5.59 -9.36
C ASP A 127 7.67 -6.89 -9.68
N ARG A 128 8.02 -7.11 -10.97
CA ARG A 128 8.69 -8.32 -11.45
C ARG A 128 10.22 -8.22 -11.44
N SER A 129 10.77 -7.02 -11.36
CA SER A 129 12.21 -6.76 -11.31
C SER A 129 12.60 -6.28 -9.92
N PRO A 130 13.63 -6.87 -9.26
CA PRO A 130 14.05 -6.47 -7.92
C PRO A 130 14.34 -4.97 -7.80
N ALA A 131 15.11 -4.41 -8.74
CA ALA A 131 15.47 -3.00 -8.72
C ALA A 131 14.24 -2.08 -8.89
N LYS A 132 13.33 -2.42 -9.83
CA LYS A 132 12.10 -1.66 -10.05
C LYS A 132 11.14 -1.80 -8.87
N ALA A 133 11.06 -2.98 -8.24
CA ALA A 133 10.24 -3.19 -7.05
C ALA A 133 10.73 -2.32 -5.88
N VAL A 134 12.05 -2.27 -5.65
CA VAL A 134 12.64 -1.36 -4.64
C VAL A 134 12.30 0.10 -4.96
N ALA A 135 12.45 0.54 -6.22
CA ALA A 135 12.12 1.90 -6.62
C ALA A 135 10.62 2.22 -6.45
N ALA A 136 9.72 1.29 -6.80
CA ALA A 136 8.28 1.45 -6.61
C ALA A 136 7.91 1.54 -5.11
N LEU A 137 8.51 0.69 -4.27
CA LEU A 137 8.32 0.72 -2.81
C LEU A 137 8.83 2.03 -2.21
N ALA A 138 10.01 2.49 -2.61
CA ALA A 138 10.57 3.76 -2.15
C ALA A 138 9.68 4.95 -2.56
N LEU A 139 9.19 4.97 -3.81
CA LEU A 139 8.24 5.98 -4.27
C LEU A 139 6.92 5.91 -3.49
N GLY A 140 6.40 4.70 -3.23
CA GLY A 140 5.21 4.50 -2.41
C GLY A 140 5.39 5.11 -1.01
N HIS A 141 6.52 4.87 -0.36
CA HIS A 141 6.81 5.50 0.94
C HIS A 141 6.93 7.04 0.84
N ALA A 142 7.54 7.57 -0.22
CA ALA A 142 7.59 9.03 -0.43
C ALA A 142 6.19 9.63 -0.55
N LEU A 143 5.28 8.96 -1.29
CA LEU A 143 3.89 9.37 -1.44
C LEU A 143 3.10 9.32 -0.11
N LEU A 144 3.51 8.51 0.85
CA LEU A 144 2.96 8.51 2.20
C LEU A 144 3.48 9.69 3.01
N PHE A 145 4.79 9.95 2.95
CA PHE A 145 5.42 11.00 3.76
C PHE A 145 5.05 12.40 3.30
N VAL A 146 4.95 12.66 2.00
CA VAL A 146 4.69 14.01 1.49
C VAL A 146 3.40 14.60 2.07
N PRO A 147 2.20 14.00 1.92
CA PRO A 147 1.00 14.56 2.53
C PRO A 147 0.99 14.40 4.06
N GLY A 148 1.62 13.35 4.61
CA GLY A 148 1.70 13.13 6.05
C GLY A 148 2.48 14.23 6.76
N VAL A 149 3.68 14.53 6.30
CA VAL A 149 4.53 15.60 6.85
C VAL A 149 3.94 16.97 6.58
N ALA A 150 3.36 17.19 5.40
CA ALA A 150 2.68 18.45 5.08
C ALA A 150 1.52 18.72 6.04
N TRP A 151 0.71 17.71 6.37
CA TRP A 151 -0.36 17.84 7.35
C TRP A 151 0.17 18.12 8.75
N LEU A 152 1.21 17.39 9.19
CA LEU A 152 1.86 17.68 10.47
C LEU A 152 2.47 19.07 10.52
N ALA A 153 2.97 19.60 9.40
CA ALA A 153 3.51 20.95 9.34
C ALA A 153 2.42 22.02 9.56
N VAL A 154 1.21 21.76 9.09
CA VAL A 154 0.04 22.61 9.36
C VAL A 154 -0.30 22.60 10.85
N LEU A 155 -0.21 21.44 11.51
CA LEU A 155 -0.59 21.28 12.92
C LEU A 155 0.48 21.77 13.90
N PHE A 156 1.76 21.54 13.61
CA PHE A 156 2.85 21.69 14.58
C PHE A 156 4.04 22.54 14.11
N GLY A 157 4.00 23.04 12.86
CA GLY A 157 5.12 23.71 12.22
C GLY A 157 6.08 22.73 11.50
N ALA A 158 6.80 23.22 10.49
CA ALA A 158 7.59 22.40 9.57
C ALA A 158 8.74 21.65 10.28
N GLU A 159 9.49 22.31 11.14
CA GLU A 159 10.62 21.71 11.86
C GLU A 159 10.17 20.53 12.71
N LYS A 160 9.13 20.70 13.52
CA LYS A 160 8.58 19.64 14.35
C LYS A 160 7.95 18.52 13.51
N ALA A 161 7.28 18.85 12.42
CA ALA A 161 6.71 17.84 11.51
C ALA A 161 7.78 16.90 10.94
N ILE A 162 8.93 17.42 10.52
CA ILE A 162 10.06 16.62 10.04
C ILE A 162 10.64 15.78 11.17
N ALA A 163 10.86 16.38 12.34
CA ALA A 163 11.47 15.71 13.50
C ALA A 163 10.65 14.52 14.01
N VAL A 164 9.31 14.64 14.04
CA VAL A 164 8.43 13.58 14.59
C VAL A 164 7.69 12.76 13.52
N GLY A 165 7.55 13.26 12.30
CA GLY A 165 6.77 12.62 11.24
C GLY A 165 7.62 11.96 10.14
N LEU A 166 8.91 12.29 10.02
CA LEU A 166 9.79 11.73 9.00
C LEU A 166 11.00 11.03 9.62
N THR A 167 11.80 11.75 10.38
CA THR A 167 13.11 11.29 10.87
C THR A 167 13.08 9.92 11.56
N PRO A 168 12.17 9.65 12.53
CA PRO A 168 12.14 8.36 13.23
C PRO A 168 11.78 7.19 12.32
N PHE A 169 11.11 7.47 11.18
CA PHE A 169 10.59 6.45 10.29
C PHE A 169 11.59 6.00 9.21
N LEU A 170 12.66 6.79 8.96
CA LEU A 170 13.58 6.55 7.83
C LEU A 170 14.22 5.16 7.89
N ALA A 171 14.77 4.76 9.03
CA ALA A 171 15.40 3.45 9.18
C ALA A 171 14.41 2.30 8.96
N ALA A 172 13.22 2.40 9.56
CA ALA A 172 12.16 1.41 9.37
C ALA A 172 11.65 1.39 7.93
N THR A 173 11.62 2.52 7.24
CA THR A 173 11.24 2.61 5.84
C THR A 173 12.21 1.88 4.93
N VAL A 174 13.52 2.01 5.16
CA VAL A 174 14.53 1.24 4.43
C VAL A 174 14.33 -0.26 4.61
N LEU A 175 14.14 -0.70 5.87
CA LEU A 175 13.90 -2.11 6.18
C LEU A 175 12.62 -2.63 5.53
N LYS A 176 11.52 -1.87 5.62
CA LYS A 176 10.24 -2.23 5.00
C LYS A 176 10.32 -2.27 3.47
N THR A 177 11.09 -1.38 2.86
CA THR A 177 11.34 -1.37 1.41
C THR A 177 12.08 -2.63 0.98
N ALA A 178 13.15 -3.02 1.70
CA ALA A 178 13.89 -4.24 1.42
C ALA A 178 13.04 -5.50 1.60
N LEU A 179 12.32 -5.57 2.73
CA LEU A 179 11.42 -6.70 3.04
C LEU A 179 10.27 -6.79 2.02
N GLY A 180 9.64 -5.67 1.68
CA GLY A 180 8.56 -5.62 0.70
C GLY A 180 9.01 -6.07 -0.69
N ALA A 181 10.20 -5.66 -1.11
CA ALA A 181 10.79 -6.12 -2.37
C ALA A 181 11.04 -7.63 -2.36
N ALA A 182 11.59 -8.17 -1.27
CA ALA A 182 11.81 -9.61 -1.11
C ALA A 182 10.49 -10.40 -1.16
N ILE A 183 9.46 -9.93 -0.46
CA ILE A 183 8.12 -10.55 -0.47
C ILE A 183 7.54 -10.57 -1.90
N MET A 184 7.64 -9.46 -2.62
CA MET A 184 7.11 -9.37 -3.98
C MET A 184 7.84 -10.32 -4.95
N GLN A 185 9.18 -10.40 -4.87
CA GLN A 185 9.97 -11.32 -5.69
C GLN A 185 9.65 -12.79 -5.35
N ALA A 186 9.50 -13.11 -4.06
CA ALA A 186 9.09 -14.45 -3.62
C ALA A 186 7.69 -14.81 -4.17
N ALA A 187 6.73 -13.89 -4.08
CA ALA A 187 5.38 -14.10 -4.60
C ALA A 187 5.40 -14.40 -6.12
N TRP A 188 6.13 -13.61 -6.92
CA TRP A 188 6.27 -13.86 -8.35
C TRP A 188 6.98 -15.20 -8.65
N THR A 189 7.98 -15.56 -7.88
CA THR A 189 8.68 -16.87 -8.04
C THR A 189 7.72 -18.03 -7.83
N VAL A 190 6.85 -17.96 -6.81
CA VAL A 190 5.86 -19.01 -6.54
C VAL A 190 4.83 -19.10 -7.67
N VAL A 191 4.30 -17.95 -8.10
CA VAL A 191 3.27 -17.90 -9.14
C VAL A 191 3.80 -18.41 -10.49
N THR A 192 5.00 -17.99 -10.89
CA THR A 192 5.60 -18.42 -12.17
C THR A 192 6.00 -19.90 -12.18
N ARG A 193 6.36 -20.48 -11.03
CA ARG A 193 6.60 -21.94 -10.94
C ARG A 193 5.32 -22.74 -11.14
N ARG A 194 4.18 -22.29 -10.56
CA ARG A 194 2.88 -22.97 -10.69
C ARG A 194 2.33 -22.95 -12.12
N SER A 195 2.63 -21.92 -12.90
CA SER A 195 2.18 -21.81 -14.30
C SER A 195 3.00 -22.65 -15.29
N ARG A 196 4.07 -23.31 -14.84
CA ARG A 196 4.92 -24.19 -15.68
C ARG A 196 4.65 -25.68 -15.45
N VAL A 197 3.82 -26.02 -14.48
CA VAL A 197 3.32 -27.38 -14.18
C VAL A 197 1.91 -27.54 -14.71
#